data_e3e2868cfad275eb55ed166e6a00ef52
#
_entry.id   e3e2868cfad275eb55ed166e6a00ef52
#
_cell.length_a   1.000
_cell.length_b   1.000
_cell.length_c   1.000
_cell.angle_alpha   90.00
_cell.angle_beta   90.00
_cell.angle_gamma   90.00
#
_symmetry.space_group_name_H-M   'P 1'
#
loop_
_entity.id
_entity.type
_entity.pdbx_description
1 polymer ?
#
loop_
_entity_poly.entity_id
_entity_poly.type
_entity_poly.pdbx_seq_one_letter_code
_entity_poly.pdbx_strand_id
1 'polypeptide(L)'
;MTSHDVVAAVRRSLAGARTGHAGTLDPFATGLLLVLLGRATKAQRVLMPLRKRYEVVARLGALSSTGDTEGQITHTGRVPADPPALPTGQIRQRPPRYSAVKIEGERAYRRARRGEHPRMPERIVTVYRFRELWREPAACAHGGPRAGYEIECAAGTYVRSLIADLQDAYCLELRRTAIGPFDVHDAVAPPPAGERWRDPPLLSLERVLAMLAAQPRQ
;
A
#
# COMPACT_ATOMS: atom_id res chain seq x y z
N MET A 1 -5.26 12.03 4.54
CA MET A 1 -4.17 12.11 5.58
C MET A 1 -3.07 11.15 5.15
N THR A 2 -1.83 11.62 5.04
CA THR A 2 -0.68 10.78 4.68
C THR A 2 -0.14 10.00 5.89
N SER A 3 0.67 8.96 5.66
CA SER A 3 1.36 8.24 6.75
C SER A 3 2.19 9.18 7.63
N HIS A 4 2.74 10.26 7.05
CA HIS A 4 3.49 11.27 7.78
C HIS A 4 2.59 12.12 8.69
N ASP A 5 1.40 12.48 8.23
CA ASP A 5 0.43 13.26 9.00
C ASP A 5 -0.06 12.46 10.22
N VAL A 6 -0.29 11.14 10.05
CA VAL A 6 -0.63 10.24 11.16
C VAL A 6 0.49 10.21 12.20
N VAL A 7 1.74 10.01 11.77
CA VAL A 7 2.91 10.03 12.66
C VAL A 7 3.04 11.36 13.39
N ALA A 8 2.80 12.48 12.70
CA ALA A 8 2.84 13.81 13.30
C ALA A 8 1.71 14.02 14.33
N ALA A 9 0.50 13.54 14.05
CA ALA A 9 -0.64 13.60 14.97
C ALA A 9 -0.37 12.79 16.26
N VAL A 10 0.10 11.55 16.09
CA VAL A 10 0.48 10.69 17.23
C VAL A 10 1.59 11.32 18.07
N ARG A 11 2.62 11.86 17.42
CA ARG A 11 3.73 12.52 18.12
C ARG A 11 3.29 13.73 18.94
N ARG A 12 2.33 14.54 18.43
CA ARG A 12 1.74 15.65 19.18
C ARG A 12 0.95 15.17 20.39
N SER A 13 0.23 14.06 20.25
CA SER A 13 -0.57 13.48 21.34
C SER A 13 0.28 12.94 22.49
N LEU A 14 1.51 12.47 22.19
CA LEU A 14 2.41 11.79 23.13
C LEU A 14 3.64 12.66 23.50
N ALA A 15 3.41 13.94 23.77
CA ALA A 15 4.43 14.88 24.29
C ALA A 15 5.76 14.87 23.49
N GLY A 16 5.70 14.71 22.17
CA GLY A 16 6.88 14.76 21.31
C GLY A 16 7.73 13.48 21.30
N ALA A 17 7.24 12.36 21.82
CA ALA A 17 7.94 11.09 21.82
C ALA A 17 8.46 10.74 20.41
N ARG A 18 9.63 10.10 20.35
CA ARG A 18 10.17 9.59 19.08
C ARG A 18 9.12 8.68 18.43
N THR A 19 8.71 9.02 17.21
CA THR A 19 7.63 8.32 16.50
C THR A 19 8.08 7.98 15.09
N GLY A 20 7.74 6.79 14.63
CA GLY A 20 7.98 6.29 13.27
C GLY A 20 6.86 5.37 12.83
N HIS A 21 6.97 4.77 11.64
CA HIS A 21 6.01 3.77 11.15
C HIS A 21 6.72 2.62 10.44
N ALA A 22 6.04 1.48 10.34
CA ALA A 22 6.54 0.28 9.65
C ALA A 22 5.85 0.07 8.28
N GLY A 23 6.14 0.95 7.33
CA GLY A 23 5.67 0.87 5.96
C GLY A 23 4.67 1.95 5.58
N THR A 24 5.08 2.82 4.65
CA THR A 24 4.25 3.89 4.10
C THR A 24 3.03 3.32 3.38
N LEU A 25 1.90 4.02 3.50
CA LEU A 25 0.75 3.90 2.60
C LEU A 25 0.84 4.99 1.53
N ASP A 26 0.40 4.68 0.32
CA ASP A 26 0.20 5.68 -0.72
C ASP A 26 -0.85 6.71 -0.26
N PRO A 27 -0.80 7.98 -0.69
CA PRO A 27 -1.68 9.04 -0.18
C PRO A 27 -3.18 8.74 -0.33
N PHE A 28 -3.59 8.13 -1.45
CA PHE A 28 -4.97 7.75 -1.71
C PHE A 28 -5.40 6.46 -0.97
N ALA A 29 -4.43 5.66 -0.48
CA ALA A 29 -4.71 4.39 0.18
C ALA A 29 -5.20 4.56 1.62
N THR A 30 -6.01 3.62 2.05
CA THR A 30 -6.55 3.51 3.42
C THR A 30 -6.02 2.28 4.16
N GLY A 31 -6.46 2.11 5.39
CA GLY A 31 -6.24 0.89 6.16
C GLY A 31 -5.08 0.96 7.15
N LEU A 32 -4.47 -0.18 7.44
CA LEU A 32 -3.58 -0.38 8.57
C LEU A 32 -2.23 0.31 8.41
N LEU A 33 -1.85 1.11 9.39
CA LEU A 33 -0.51 1.70 9.55
C LEU A 33 0.03 1.37 10.94
N LEU A 34 1.14 0.65 11.03
CA LEU A 34 1.83 0.41 12.29
C LEU A 34 2.67 1.63 12.67
N VAL A 35 2.26 2.33 13.73
CA VAL A 35 2.99 3.47 14.28
C VAL A 35 3.82 3.01 15.47
N LEU A 36 5.08 3.41 15.52
CA LEU A 36 6.08 2.95 16.48
C LEU A 36 6.51 4.11 17.37
N LEU A 37 6.55 3.88 18.69
CA LEU A 37 6.77 4.91 19.70
C LEU A 37 8.02 4.64 20.52
N GLY A 38 8.78 5.67 20.84
CA GLY A 38 9.93 5.62 21.71
C GLY A 38 10.93 4.53 21.30
N ARG A 39 11.24 3.61 22.22
CA ARG A 39 12.17 2.49 21.99
C ARG A 39 11.67 1.49 20.95
N ALA A 40 10.33 1.36 20.77
CA ALA A 40 9.74 0.48 19.77
C ALA A 40 10.05 0.89 18.33
N THR A 41 10.52 2.11 18.06
CA THR A 41 11.02 2.50 16.73
C THR A 41 12.17 1.62 16.23
N LYS A 42 12.92 0.96 17.13
CA LYS A 42 13.94 -0.01 16.77
C LYS A 42 13.37 -1.30 16.15
N ALA A 43 12.11 -1.64 16.47
CA ALA A 43 11.42 -2.80 15.90
C ALA A 43 11.04 -2.59 14.42
N GLN A 44 11.20 -1.40 13.86
CA GLN A 44 10.93 -1.13 12.45
C GLN A 44 11.63 -2.14 11.52
N ARG A 45 12.87 -2.51 11.82
CA ARG A 45 13.65 -3.46 11.01
C ARG A 45 13.03 -4.86 10.91
N VAL A 46 12.27 -5.31 11.91
CA VAL A 46 11.60 -6.62 11.92
C VAL A 46 10.13 -6.52 11.46
N LEU A 47 9.51 -5.35 11.57
CA LEU A 47 8.13 -5.12 11.15
C LEU A 47 8.00 -4.73 9.68
N MET A 48 8.97 -4.00 9.13
CA MET A 48 8.97 -3.60 7.72
C MET A 48 8.93 -4.78 6.73
N PRO A 49 9.69 -5.88 6.95
CA PRO A 49 9.70 -7.04 6.04
C PRO A 49 8.44 -7.89 6.06
N LEU A 50 7.56 -7.75 7.05
CA LEU A 50 6.35 -8.57 7.16
C LEU A 50 5.52 -8.51 5.89
N ARG A 51 4.80 -9.59 5.58
CA ARG A 51 3.83 -9.66 4.48
C ARG A 51 2.72 -8.63 4.68
N LYS A 52 2.15 -8.16 3.60
CA LYS A 52 1.01 -7.22 3.60
C LYS A 52 -0.13 -7.82 2.82
N ARG A 53 -1.35 -7.62 3.32
CA ARG A 53 -2.58 -7.95 2.62
C ARG A 53 -3.32 -6.67 2.26
N TYR A 54 -3.88 -6.69 1.06
CA TYR A 54 -4.60 -5.54 0.51
C TYR A 54 -5.91 -6.00 -0.11
N GLU A 55 -6.90 -5.13 -0.01
CA GLU A 55 -8.09 -5.10 -0.84
C GLU A 55 -7.95 -3.95 -1.82
N VAL A 56 -8.30 -4.21 -3.07
CA VAL A 56 -8.14 -3.26 -4.18
C VAL A 56 -9.42 -3.21 -4.98
N VAL A 57 -9.90 -2.04 -5.30
CA VAL A 57 -10.85 -1.84 -6.40
C VAL A 57 -10.08 -1.26 -7.56
N ALA A 58 -10.08 -1.94 -8.68
CA ALA A 58 -9.45 -1.50 -9.91
C ALA A 58 -10.49 -0.97 -10.91
N ARG A 59 -10.15 0.09 -11.64
CA ARG A 59 -10.82 0.49 -12.88
C ARG A 59 -10.18 -0.27 -14.02
N LEU A 60 -10.99 -0.90 -14.86
CA LEU A 60 -10.56 -1.61 -16.06
C LEU A 60 -10.86 -0.77 -17.31
N GLY A 61 -10.12 -0.98 -18.38
CA GLY A 61 -10.29 -0.27 -19.64
C GLY A 61 -9.72 1.16 -19.66
N ALA A 62 -8.83 1.47 -18.71
CA ALA A 62 -8.17 2.76 -18.66
C ALA A 62 -6.78 2.67 -18.01
N LEU A 63 -5.90 3.58 -18.36
CA LEU A 63 -4.58 3.77 -17.80
C LEU A 63 -4.55 5.01 -16.90
N SER A 64 -3.70 5.00 -15.89
CA SER A 64 -3.36 6.17 -15.10
C SER A 64 -1.85 6.41 -15.12
N SER A 65 -1.42 7.64 -15.27
CA SER A 65 0.02 8.00 -15.27
C SER A 65 0.72 7.74 -13.93
N THR A 66 -0.04 7.63 -12.83
CA THR A 66 0.45 7.29 -11.47
C THR A 66 0.08 5.87 -11.05
N GLY A 67 -0.81 5.19 -11.79
CA GLY A 67 -1.38 3.89 -11.44
C GLY A 67 -2.50 3.97 -10.40
N ASP A 68 -3.00 5.18 -10.10
CA ASP A 68 -4.08 5.49 -9.16
C ASP A 68 -4.94 6.66 -9.66
N THR A 69 -5.86 7.15 -8.86
CA THR A 69 -6.81 8.21 -9.22
C THR A 69 -6.18 9.61 -9.29
N GLU A 70 -4.97 9.81 -8.79
CA GLU A 70 -4.29 11.11 -8.79
C GLU A 70 -3.62 11.43 -10.15
N GLY A 71 -3.48 10.41 -11.02
CA GLY A 71 -2.83 10.55 -12.31
C GLY A 71 -3.75 11.02 -13.43
N GLN A 72 -3.14 11.35 -14.57
CA GLN A 72 -3.87 11.59 -15.80
C GLN A 72 -4.45 10.25 -16.29
N ILE A 73 -5.78 10.22 -16.50
CA ILE A 73 -6.50 9.04 -16.94
C ILE A 73 -6.66 9.05 -18.46
N THR A 74 -6.35 7.91 -19.08
CA THR A 74 -6.57 7.68 -20.51
C THR A 74 -7.45 6.45 -20.68
N HIS A 75 -8.65 6.63 -21.20
CA HIS A 75 -9.57 5.53 -21.51
C HIS A 75 -9.12 4.80 -22.77
N THR A 76 -8.94 3.51 -22.69
CA THR A 76 -8.51 2.65 -23.80
C THR A 76 -9.62 1.73 -24.31
N GLY A 77 -10.62 1.47 -23.46
CA GLY A 77 -11.70 0.51 -23.72
C GLY A 77 -11.26 -0.95 -23.73
N ARG A 78 -9.97 -1.24 -23.56
CA ARG A 78 -9.43 -2.62 -23.53
C ARG A 78 -9.54 -3.16 -22.11
N VAL A 79 -10.45 -4.10 -21.91
CA VAL A 79 -10.69 -4.73 -20.62
C VAL A 79 -9.86 -6.01 -20.50
N PRO A 80 -9.17 -6.26 -19.38
CA PRO A 80 -8.46 -7.52 -19.14
C PRO A 80 -9.36 -8.74 -19.33
N ALA A 81 -8.77 -9.86 -19.76
CA ALA A 81 -9.48 -11.14 -19.95
C ALA A 81 -10.23 -11.55 -18.68
N ASP A 82 -11.27 -12.34 -18.85
CA ASP A 82 -12.08 -12.93 -17.77
C ASP A 82 -12.03 -14.47 -17.92
N PRO A 83 -11.41 -15.19 -17.00
CA PRO A 83 -10.63 -14.72 -15.84
C PRO A 83 -9.30 -14.05 -16.23
N PRO A 84 -8.80 -13.08 -15.44
CA PRO A 84 -7.53 -12.44 -15.70
C PRO A 84 -6.35 -13.33 -15.32
N ALA A 85 -5.21 -13.14 -15.96
CA ALA A 85 -3.96 -13.75 -15.53
C ALA A 85 -3.42 -13.02 -14.28
N LEU A 86 -3.49 -13.66 -13.12
CA LEU A 86 -3.06 -13.10 -11.84
C LEU A 86 -1.73 -13.72 -11.40
N PRO A 87 -0.60 -13.02 -11.52
CA PRO A 87 0.71 -13.60 -11.23
C PRO A 87 0.89 -13.84 -9.73
N THR A 88 1.43 -15.01 -9.38
CA THR A 88 1.85 -15.40 -8.03
C THR A 88 3.27 -15.93 -8.03
N GLY A 89 3.87 -16.09 -6.84
CA GLY A 89 5.26 -16.48 -6.67
C GLY A 89 6.23 -15.30 -6.85
N GLN A 90 7.43 -15.59 -7.27
CA GLN A 90 8.45 -14.58 -7.57
C GLN A 90 8.21 -13.97 -8.95
N ILE A 91 8.02 -12.67 -9.00
CA ILE A 91 7.81 -11.93 -10.24
C ILE A 91 8.79 -10.76 -10.36
N ARG A 92 9.09 -10.38 -11.59
CA ARG A 92 9.80 -9.13 -11.86
C ARG A 92 8.79 -7.99 -11.86
N GLN A 93 9.07 -6.95 -11.09
CA GLN A 93 8.22 -5.77 -11.00
C GLN A 93 9.03 -4.50 -11.18
N ARG A 94 8.49 -3.59 -11.98
CA ARG A 94 9.01 -2.23 -12.09
C ARG A 94 8.19 -1.31 -11.19
N PRO A 95 8.82 -0.68 -10.17
CA PRO A 95 8.14 0.27 -9.31
C PRO A 95 7.54 1.43 -10.10
N PRO A 96 6.43 2.03 -9.68
CA PRO A 96 5.90 3.23 -10.32
C PRO A 96 6.86 4.41 -10.12
N ARG A 97 6.86 5.36 -11.05
CA ARG A 97 7.71 6.57 -10.97
C ARG A 97 7.39 7.40 -9.72
N TYR A 98 6.12 7.45 -9.34
CA TYR A 98 5.67 8.09 -8.10
C TYR A 98 5.82 7.13 -6.91
N SER A 99 7.08 6.85 -6.55
CA SER A 99 7.45 5.97 -5.44
C SER A 99 8.60 6.53 -4.62
N ALA A 100 8.78 5.95 -3.42
CA ALA A 100 9.88 6.31 -2.53
C ALA A 100 11.22 5.64 -2.88
N VAL A 101 11.31 4.93 -4.00
CA VAL A 101 12.56 4.34 -4.51
C VAL A 101 13.59 5.46 -4.73
N LYS A 102 14.82 5.20 -4.32
CA LYS A 102 15.93 6.12 -4.60
C LYS A 102 16.59 5.76 -5.92
N ILE A 103 16.81 6.75 -6.76
CA ILE A 103 17.55 6.66 -8.01
C ILE A 103 18.67 7.70 -7.92
N GLU A 104 19.93 7.28 -7.97
CA GLU A 104 21.08 8.16 -7.83
C GLU A 104 21.02 9.05 -6.57
N GLY A 105 20.57 8.47 -5.45
CA GLY A 105 20.47 9.16 -4.16
C GLY A 105 19.19 9.97 -3.94
N GLU A 106 18.42 10.30 -4.98
CA GLU A 106 17.17 11.06 -4.88
C GLU A 106 15.94 10.15 -4.98
N ARG A 107 14.84 10.54 -4.32
CA ARG A 107 13.54 9.83 -4.39
C ARG A 107 12.90 9.98 -5.76
N ALA A 108 12.47 8.88 -6.38
CA ALA A 108 11.87 8.88 -7.72
C ALA A 108 10.66 9.82 -7.84
N TYR A 109 9.80 9.89 -6.82
CA TYR A 109 8.64 10.80 -6.83
C TYR A 109 9.03 12.28 -6.92
N ARG A 110 10.19 12.70 -6.39
CA ARG A 110 10.65 14.09 -6.51
C ARG A 110 11.06 14.42 -7.94
N ARG A 111 11.78 13.50 -8.58
CA ARG A 111 12.15 13.61 -10.00
C ARG A 111 10.92 13.64 -10.89
N ALA A 112 9.96 12.72 -10.65
CA ALA A 112 8.71 12.66 -11.40
C ALA A 112 7.88 13.96 -11.31
N ARG A 113 7.83 14.61 -10.11
CA ARG A 113 7.16 15.91 -9.93
C ARG A 113 7.80 17.06 -10.68
N ARG A 114 9.08 16.95 -11.02
CA ARG A 114 9.79 17.92 -11.89
C ARG A 114 9.63 17.61 -13.37
N GLY A 115 8.77 16.63 -13.73
CA GLY A 115 8.58 16.22 -15.12
C GLY A 115 9.65 15.27 -15.65
N GLU A 116 10.59 14.82 -14.82
CA GLU A 116 11.60 13.86 -15.22
C GLU A 116 10.98 12.46 -15.38
N HIS A 117 11.55 11.68 -16.29
CA HIS A 117 11.14 10.30 -16.55
C HIS A 117 12.25 9.30 -16.16
N PRO A 118 12.57 9.15 -14.86
CA PRO A 118 13.66 8.29 -14.45
C PRO A 118 13.36 6.83 -14.84
N ARG A 119 14.40 6.12 -15.30
CA ARG A 119 14.31 4.68 -15.55
C ARG A 119 14.22 3.96 -14.22
N MET A 120 13.07 3.38 -13.93
CA MET A 120 12.85 2.63 -12.70
C MET A 120 13.55 1.26 -12.78
N PRO A 121 14.38 0.88 -11.78
CA PRO A 121 15.03 -0.43 -11.77
C PRO A 121 13.99 -1.53 -11.53
N GLU A 122 14.08 -2.61 -12.27
CA GLU A 122 13.31 -3.81 -12.00
C GLU A 122 13.84 -4.49 -10.73
N ARG A 123 12.95 -5.17 -10.04
CA ARG A 123 13.26 -5.96 -8.86
C ARG A 123 12.38 -7.19 -8.79
N ILE A 124 12.89 -8.24 -8.13
CA ILE A 124 12.11 -9.42 -7.81
C ILE A 124 11.31 -9.14 -6.55
N VAL A 125 10.01 -9.41 -6.61
CA VAL A 125 9.08 -9.36 -5.48
C VAL A 125 8.31 -10.68 -5.40
N THR A 126 7.74 -10.98 -4.23
CA THR A 126 6.93 -12.19 -4.06
C THR A 126 5.46 -11.80 -3.86
N VAL A 127 4.59 -12.38 -4.67
CA VAL A 127 3.13 -12.32 -4.51
C VAL A 127 2.67 -13.68 -4.02
N TYR A 128 2.14 -13.74 -2.80
CA TYR A 128 1.68 -15.00 -2.18
C TYR A 128 0.27 -15.34 -2.59
N ARG A 129 -0.58 -14.32 -2.80
CA ARG A 129 -1.95 -14.45 -3.25
C ARG A 129 -2.30 -13.25 -4.11
N PHE A 130 -2.98 -13.52 -5.22
CA PHE A 130 -3.62 -12.51 -6.05
C PHE A 130 -4.87 -13.17 -6.62
N ARG A 131 -6.04 -12.73 -6.19
CA ARG A 131 -7.32 -13.27 -6.64
C ARG A 131 -8.31 -12.18 -6.91
N GLU A 132 -9.13 -12.36 -7.92
CA GLU A 132 -10.31 -11.55 -8.18
C GLU A 132 -11.44 -12.01 -7.23
N LEU A 133 -12.09 -11.06 -6.58
CA LEU A 133 -13.20 -11.29 -5.67
C LEU A 133 -14.55 -11.14 -6.38
N TRP A 134 -14.60 -10.13 -7.25
CA TRP A 134 -15.79 -9.79 -8.04
C TRP A 134 -15.37 -8.93 -9.23
N ARG A 135 -16.24 -8.92 -10.26
CA ARG A 135 -16.09 -8.08 -11.46
C ARG A 135 -17.45 -7.54 -11.87
N GLU A 136 -17.50 -6.26 -12.23
CA GLU A 136 -18.69 -5.67 -12.88
C GLU A 136 -18.72 -6.07 -14.36
N PRO A 137 -19.92 -6.31 -14.93
CA PRO A 137 -20.07 -6.49 -16.37
C PRO A 137 -19.60 -5.27 -17.15
N ALA A 138 -18.99 -5.48 -18.29
CA ALA A 138 -18.42 -4.41 -19.14
C ALA A 138 -19.46 -3.35 -19.56
N ALA A 139 -20.74 -3.71 -19.62
CA ALA A 139 -21.86 -2.84 -20.04
C ALA A 139 -22.33 -1.85 -18.94
N CYS A 140 -21.87 -1.96 -17.70
CA CYS A 140 -22.53 -1.34 -16.54
C CYS A 140 -21.98 0.03 -16.12
N ALA A 141 -21.01 0.65 -16.80
CA ALA A 141 -20.34 1.73 -16.08
C ALA A 141 -19.99 2.97 -16.89
N HIS A 142 -20.44 4.11 -16.39
CA HIS A 142 -19.80 5.40 -16.65
C HIS A 142 -18.33 5.31 -16.25
N GLY A 143 -17.42 5.43 -17.22
CA GLY A 143 -15.98 5.36 -17.01
C GLY A 143 -15.34 3.96 -17.05
N GLY A 144 -16.06 2.91 -17.44
CA GLY A 144 -15.56 1.53 -17.59
C GLY A 144 -15.80 0.62 -16.37
N PRO A 145 -15.70 -0.72 -16.55
CA PRO A 145 -16.00 -1.68 -15.50
C PRO A 145 -14.98 -1.64 -14.36
N ARG A 146 -15.40 -2.13 -13.18
CA ARG A 146 -14.55 -2.27 -11.99
C ARG A 146 -14.42 -3.75 -11.62
N ALA A 147 -13.33 -4.05 -10.94
CA ALA A 147 -13.14 -5.37 -10.32
C ALA A 147 -12.48 -5.22 -8.95
N GLY A 148 -12.87 -6.10 -8.03
CA GLY A 148 -12.30 -6.19 -6.69
C GLY A 148 -11.27 -7.31 -6.61
N TYR A 149 -10.14 -7.03 -5.95
CA TYR A 149 -9.04 -7.99 -5.79
C TYR A 149 -8.59 -8.08 -4.34
N GLU A 150 -8.16 -9.27 -3.95
CA GLU A 150 -7.37 -9.50 -2.74
C GLU A 150 -5.93 -9.83 -3.15
N ILE A 151 -4.97 -9.14 -2.53
CA ILE A 151 -3.54 -9.31 -2.81
C ILE A 151 -2.79 -9.50 -1.50
N GLU A 152 -2.00 -10.59 -1.39
CA GLU A 152 -1.03 -10.79 -0.32
C GLU A 152 0.37 -10.84 -0.92
N CYS A 153 1.28 -9.98 -0.44
CA CYS A 153 2.59 -9.83 -1.03
C CYS A 153 3.69 -9.50 -0.01
N ALA A 154 4.93 -9.71 -0.43
CA ALA A 154 6.11 -9.34 0.33
C ALA A 154 6.26 -7.82 0.44
N ALA A 155 7.04 -7.39 1.43
CA ALA A 155 7.43 -6.00 1.58
C ALA A 155 8.10 -5.47 0.31
N GLY A 156 7.78 -4.23 -0.02
CA GLY A 156 8.34 -3.57 -1.19
C GLY A 156 7.63 -3.88 -2.51
N THR A 157 6.61 -4.75 -2.53
CA THR A 157 5.73 -4.92 -3.69
C THR A 157 4.84 -3.70 -3.86
N TYR A 158 4.71 -3.21 -5.09
CA TYR A 158 3.81 -2.12 -5.43
C TYR A 158 2.50 -2.68 -6.01
N VAL A 159 1.44 -2.56 -5.25
CA VAL A 159 0.11 -3.03 -5.66
C VAL A 159 -0.36 -2.29 -6.92
N ARG A 160 -0.07 -0.98 -7.03
CA ARG A 160 -0.38 -0.19 -8.24
C ARG A 160 0.24 -0.77 -9.51
N SER A 161 1.50 -1.25 -9.43
CA SER A 161 2.12 -1.92 -10.58
C SER A 161 1.45 -3.26 -10.90
N LEU A 162 1.07 -4.06 -9.88
CA LEU A 162 0.35 -5.32 -10.12
C LEU A 162 -0.97 -5.10 -10.86
N ILE A 163 -1.70 -4.07 -10.50
CA ILE A 163 -2.97 -3.71 -11.17
C ILE A 163 -2.71 -3.17 -12.57
N ALA A 164 -1.72 -2.30 -12.75
CA ALA A 164 -1.37 -1.77 -14.08
C ALA A 164 -0.90 -2.87 -15.04
N ASP A 165 -0.25 -3.92 -14.53
CA ASP A 165 0.22 -5.08 -15.31
C ASP A 165 -0.93 -5.99 -15.78
N LEU A 166 -2.18 -5.80 -15.28
CA LEU A 166 -3.39 -6.51 -15.79
C LEU A 166 -3.84 -6.05 -17.16
N GLN A 167 -3.12 -5.11 -17.78
CA GLN A 167 -3.48 -4.41 -19.02
C GLN A 167 -4.62 -3.40 -18.84
N ASP A 168 -4.30 -2.14 -19.08
CA ASP A 168 -5.28 -1.05 -19.06
C ASP A 168 -6.17 -1.04 -17.81
N ALA A 169 -5.53 -1.09 -16.64
CA ALA A 169 -6.18 -0.99 -15.34
C ALA A 169 -5.40 -0.06 -14.39
N TYR A 170 -6.09 0.54 -13.43
CA TYR A 170 -5.46 1.31 -12.36
C TYR A 170 -6.24 1.19 -11.04
N CYS A 171 -5.60 1.47 -9.91
CA CYS A 171 -6.23 1.42 -8.60
C CYS A 171 -7.21 2.59 -8.40
N LEU A 172 -8.50 2.29 -8.23
CA LEU A 172 -9.50 3.24 -7.73
C LEU A 172 -9.42 3.38 -6.22
N GLU A 173 -9.38 2.23 -5.54
CA GLU A 173 -9.29 2.13 -4.10
C GLU A 173 -8.22 1.13 -3.71
N LEU A 174 -7.51 1.43 -2.66
CA LEU A 174 -6.48 0.57 -2.08
C LEU A 174 -6.58 0.61 -0.58
N ARG A 175 -6.82 -0.55 0.04
CA ARG A 175 -6.90 -0.69 1.48
C ARG A 175 -5.92 -1.75 1.96
N ARG A 176 -4.98 -1.40 2.84
CA ARG A 176 -4.13 -2.39 3.50
C ARG A 176 -4.86 -2.98 4.68
N THR A 177 -5.24 -4.26 4.59
CA THR A 177 -6.03 -4.96 5.61
C THR A 177 -5.16 -5.64 6.66
N ALA A 178 -3.92 -6.07 6.32
CA ALA A 178 -3.04 -6.68 7.32
C ALA A 178 -1.54 -6.39 7.07
N ILE A 179 -0.76 -6.47 8.15
CA ILE A 179 0.70 -6.46 8.16
C ILE A 179 1.15 -7.59 9.11
N GLY A 180 1.63 -8.71 8.57
CA GLY A 180 1.93 -9.90 9.37
C GLY A 180 0.74 -10.31 10.24
N PRO A 181 0.89 -10.40 11.59
CA PRO A 181 -0.17 -10.76 12.51
C PRO A 181 -1.16 -9.62 12.83
N PHE A 182 -0.91 -8.41 12.36
CA PHE A 182 -1.73 -7.24 12.67
C PHE A 182 -2.82 -7.08 11.63
N ASP A 183 -4.07 -6.97 12.08
CA ASP A 183 -5.24 -6.78 11.23
C ASP A 183 -5.82 -5.36 11.37
N VAL A 184 -6.44 -4.86 10.31
CA VAL A 184 -7.06 -3.53 10.29
C VAL A 184 -8.28 -3.44 11.22
N HIS A 185 -8.92 -4.57 11.53
CA HIS A 185 -10.06 -4.62 12.46
C HIS A 185 -9.66 -4.28 13.90
N ASP A 186 -8.40 -4.51 14.26
CA ASP A 186 -7.86 -4.16 15.58
C ASP A 186 -7.32 -2.72 15.63
N ALA A 187 -7.34 -2.02 14.50
CA ALA A 187 -6.80 -0.68 14.40
C ALA A 187 -7.82 0.38 14.87
N VAL A 188 -7.29 1.46 15.43
CA VAL A 188 -8.07 2.63 15.80
C VAL A 188 -7.87 3.75 14.79
N ALA A 189 -8.94 4.50 14.53
CA ALA A 189 -8.84 5.66 13.64
C ALA A 189 -7.92 6.73 14.26
N PRO A 190 -7.04 7.38 13.47
CA PRO A 190 -6.27 8.51 13.96
C PRO A 190 -7.20 9.66 14.33
N PRO A 191 -6.78 10.54 15.28
CA PRO A 191 -7.58 11.71 15.62
C PRO A 191 -7.72 12.62 14.40
N PRO A 192 -8.80 13.40 14.30
CA PRO A 192 -8.97 14.42 13.29
C PRO A 192 -7.78 15.38 13.22
N ALA A 193 -7.58 16.02 12.07
CA ALA A 193 -6.49 16.97 11.88
C ALA A 193 -6.57 18.11 12.93
N GLY A 194 -5.46 18.34 13.64
CA GLY A 194 -5.39 19.37 14.70
C GLY A 194 -5.77 18.87 16.10
N GLU A 195 -6.42 17.74 16.24
CA GLU A 195 -6.77 17.15 17.51
C GLU A 195 -5.64 16.28 18.09
N ARG A 196 -5.73 16.03 19.40
CA ARG A 196 -4.84 15.11 20.12
C ARG A 196 -5.59 13.86 20.51
N TRP A 197 -4.95 12.72 20.42
CA TRP A 197 -5.43 11.48 21.02
C TRP A 197 -5.40 11.60 22.54
N ARG A 198 -6.53 11.39 23.15
CA ARG A 198 -6.63 11.17 24.59
C ARG A 198 -6.51 9.66 24.80
N ASP A 199 -5.44 9.21 25.45
CA ASP A 199 -5.21 7.81 25.81
C ASP A 199 -5.31 6.82 24.62
N PRO A 200 -4.40 6.89 23.63
CA PRO A 200 -4.40 5.95 22.50
C PRO A 200 -4.11 4.53 23.00
N PRO A 201 -4.84 3.50 22.50
CA PRO A 201 -4.55 2.12 22.86
C PRO A 201 -3.17 1.73 22.32
N LEU A 202 -2.27 1.30 23.23
CA LEU A 202 -0.91 0.93 22.90
C LEU A 202 -0.71 -0.56 23.09
N LEU A 203 -0.05 -1.20 22.11
CA LEU A 203 0.49 -2.54 22.27
C LEU A 203 1.90 -2.44 22.88
N SER A 204 2.17 -3.20 23.93
CA SER A 204 3.52 -3.31 24.47
C SER A 204 4.45 -3.99 23.45
N LEU A 205 5.74 -3.66 23.49
CA LEU A 205 6.73 -4.30 22.61
C LEU A 205 6.80 -5.81 22.84
N GLU A 206 6.63 -6.27 24.08
CA GLU A 206 6.60 -7.69 24.43
C GLU A 206 5.44 -8.40 23.74
N ARG A 207 4.24 -7.83 23.79
CA ARG A 207 3.06 -8.38 23.10
C ARG A 207 3.27 -8.44 21.59
N VAL A 208 3.84 -7.41 21.00
CA VAL A 208 4.19 -7.39 19.56
C VAL A 208 5.17 -8.50 19.22
N LEU A 209 6.23 -8.70 20.03
CA LEU A 209 7.21 -9.76 19.81
C LEU A 209 6.58 -11.15 19.97
N ALA A 210 5.69 -11.35 20.95
CA ALA A 210 4.95 -12.60 21.13
C ALA A 210 4.05 -12.91 19.91
N MET A 211 3.34 -11.90 19.37
CA MET A 211 2.53 -12.06 18.16
C MET A 211 3.39 -12.47 16.95
N LEU A 212 4.58 -11.90 16.81
CA LEU A 212 5.52 -12.27 15.74
C LEU A 212 6.06 -13.68 15.89
N ALA A 213 6.38 -14.11 17.14
CA ALA A 213 6.87 -15.45 17.43
C ALA A 213 5.80 -16.55 17.21
N ALA A 214 4.53 -16.22 17.40
CA ALA A 214 3.40 -17.14 17.19
C ALA A 214 3.08 -17.39 15.70
N GLN A 215 3.67 -16.63 14.77
CA GLN A 215 3.46 -16.86 13.34
C GLN A 215 4.21 -18.12 12.87
N PRO A 216 3.59 -18.97 12.04
CA PRO A 216 4.31 -20.06 11.42
C PRO A 216 5.51 -19.50 10.63
N ARG A 217 6.67 -20.13 10.79
CA ARG A 217 7.87 -19.78 10.00
C ARG A 217 7.52 -19.91 8.52
N GLN A 218 7.67 -18.81 7.81
CA GLN A 218 7.32 -18.67 6.40
C GLN A 218 8.48 -19.11 5.52
#